data_c235a44bc8cc06516b23c8b8db975564
#
_entry.id   c235a44bc8cc06516b23c8b8db975564
#
_cell.length_a   1.000
_cell.length_b   1.000
_cell.length_c   1.000
_cell.angle_alpha   90.00
_cell.angle_beta   90.00
_cell.angle_gamma   90.00
#
_symmetry.space_group_name_H-M   'P 1'
#
loop_
_entity.id
_entity.type
_entity.pdbx_description
1 polymer ?
#
loop_
_entity_poly.entity_id
_entity_poly.type
_entity_poly.pdbx_seq_one_letter_code
_entity_poly.pdbx_strand_id
1 'polypeptide(L)'
;MGNQIIHVTDGSFEQQVLSSSRPVMVDYWAEWCGPCRMIAPILEEIAGEYADKITVAKINIDENQSIAARYAVRGIPTLMIF
;
A
#
# COMPACT_ATOMS: atom_id res chain seq x y z
N MET A 1 -2.24 15.35 6.59
CA MET A 1 -1.58 14.46 7.50
C MET A 1 -1.49 13.06 6.95
N GLY A 2 -0.36 12.71 6.41
CA GLY A 2 -0.18 11.41 5.81
C GLY A 2 -0.11 10.24 6.79
N ASN A 3 -0.38 10.50 8.08
CA ASN A 3 -0.22 9.45 9.08
C ASN A 3 -1.35 8.44 9.08
N GLN A 4 -2.36 8.62 8.22
CA GLN A 4 -3.42 7.62 8.07
C GLN A 4 -3.03 6.51 7.12
N ILE A 5 -1.94 6.67 6.39
CA ILE A 5 -1.42 5.61 5.55
C ILE A 5 -0.45 4.78 6.38
N ILE A 6 -0.64 3.46 6.38
CA ILE A 6 0.29 2.59 7.08
C ILE A 6 1.32 2.06 6.10
N HIS A 7 2.54 1.89 6.60
CA HIS A 7 3.63 1.35 5.80
C HIS A 7 3.86 -0.08 6.24
N VAL A 8 3.61 -1.03 5.34
CA VAL A 8 3.72 -2.45 5.66
C VAL A 8 5.00 -3.01 5.08
N THR A 9 5.45 -4.10 5.66
CA THR A 9 6.64 -4.82 5.24
C THR A 9 6.26 -6.25 4.94
N ASP A 10 7.21 -7.00 4.36
CA ASP A 10 7.01 -8.44 4.17
C ASP A 10 6.65 -9.11 5.50
N GLY A 11 7.29 -8.68 6.58
CA GLY A 11 7.05 -9.29 7.89
C GLY A 11 5.74 -8.89 8.55
N SER A 12 5.18 -7.74 8.20
CA SER A 12 3.95 -7.26 8.84
C SER A 12 2.72 -7.44 7.97
N PHE A 13 2.88 -7.90 6.73
CA PHE A 13 1.81 -7.92 5.76
C PHE A 13 0.63 -8.78 6.23
N GLU A 14 0.92 -9.97 6.73
CA GLU A 14 -0.14 -10.87 7.13
C GLU A 14 -0.99 -10.26 8.23
N GLN A 15 -0.34 -9.70 9.24
CA GLN A 15 -1.07 -9.15 10.37
C GLN A 15 -1.79 -7.85 10.01
N GLN A 16 -1.13 -6.97 9.27
CA GLN A 16 -1.71 -5.65 9.02
C GLN A 16 -2.67 -5.63 7.84
N VAL A 17 -2.53 -6.55 6.90
CA VAL A 17 -3.35 -6.56 5.70
C VAL A 17 -4.30 -7.73 5.70
N LEU A 18 -3.77 -8.96 5.75
CA LEU A 18 -4.62 -10.14 5.59
C LEU A 18 -5.52 -10.37 6.79
N SER A 19 -5.09 -9.99 7.98
CA SER A 19 -5.89 -10.17 9.20
C SER A 19 -6.71 -8.94 9.55
N SER A 20 -6.73 -7.94 8.69
CA SER A 20 -7.48 -6.71 8.94
C SER A 20 -8.98 -6.98 8.92
N SER A 21 -9.71 -6.31 9.82
CA SER A 21 -11.16 -6.45 9.88
C SER A 21 -11.88 -5.61 8.84
N ARG A 22 -11.14 -4.72 8.14
CA ARG A 22 -11.70 -3.90 7.08
C ARG A 22 -10.85 -4.05 5.83
N PRO A 23 -11.40 -3.68 4.65
CA PRO A 23 -10.61 -3.76 3.42
C PRO A 23 -9.37 -2.90 3.49
N VAL A 24 -8.29 -3.40 2.88
CA VAL A 24 -7.02 -2.68 2.84
C VAL A 24 -6.63 -2.52 1.37
N MET A 25 -6.42 -1.28 0.97
CA MET A 25 -5.88 -0.99 -0.37
C MET A 25 -4.38 -0.85 -0.24
N VAL A 26 -3.65 -1.73 -0.92
CA VAL A 26 -2.19 -1.77 -0.86
C VAL A 26 -1.62 -1.16 -2.12
N ASP A 27 -0.73 -0.18 -1.95
CA ASP A 27 -0.01 0.48 -3.02
C ASP A 27 1.42 -0.06 -3.02
N TYR A 28 1.79 -0.76 -4.11
CA TYR A 28 3.15 -1.23 -4.33
C TYR A 28 3.92 -0.13 -5.03
N TRP A 29 5.00 0.34 -4.43
CA TRP A 29 5.69 1.52 -4.91
C TRP A 29 7.19 1.43 -4.69
N ALA A 30 7.94 2.37 -5.29
CA ALA A 30 9.35 2.55 -5.05
C ALA A 30 9.70 4.03 -5.19
N GLU A 31 10.81 4.43 -4.56
CA GLU A 31 11.19 5.84 -4.56
C GLU A 31 11.55 6.37 -5.95
N TRP A 32 12.11 5.50 -6.78
CA TRP A 32 12.53 5.90 -8.13
C TRP A 32 11.35 5.99 -9.11
N CYS A 33 10.19 5.63 -8.68
CA CYS A 33 9.02 5.52 -9.56
C CYS A 33 8.28 6.85 -9.62
N GLY A 34 8.42 7.55 -10.77
CA GLY A 34 7.75 8.83 -10.96
C GLY A 34 6.24 8.75 -10.84
N PRO A 35 5.58 7.82 -11.56
CA PRO A 35 4.12 7.69 -11.44
C PRO A 35 3.65 7.38 -10.03
N CYS A 36 4.45 6.62 -9.25
CA CYS A 36 4.11 6.36 -7.86
C CYS A 36 4.02 7.64 -7.05
N ARG A 37 4.95 8.57 -7.31
CA ARG A 37 4.94 9.84 -6.60
C ARG A 37 3.78 10.72 -7.02
N MET A 38 3.33 10.58 -8.27
CA MET A 38 2.21 11.37 -8.75
C MET A 38 0.89 10.97 -8.10
N ILE A 39 0.71 9.71 -7.73
CA ILE A 39 -0.52 9.29 -7.10
C ILE A 39 -0.48 9.39 -5.58
N ALA A 40 0.69 9.65 -4.99
CA ALA A 40 0.81 9.69 -3.53
C ALA A 40 -0.16 10.70 -2.88
N PRO A 41 -0.30 11.93 -3.38
CA PRO A 41 -1.27 12.85 -2.77
C PRO A 41 -2.71 12.36 -2.87
N ILE A 42 -3.04 11.66 -3.96
CA ILE A 42 -4.39 11.14 -4.14
C ILE A 42 -4.66 10.05 -3.10
N LEU A 43 -3.67 9.20 -2.85
CA LEU A 43 -3.82 8.15 -1.86
C LEU A 43 -3.97 8.73 -0.46
N GLU A 44 -3.26 9.80 -0.15
CA GLU A 44 -3.41 10.47 1.14
C GLU A 44 -4.80 11.03 1.30
N GLU A 45 -5.35 11.59 0.23
CA GLU A 45 -6.69 12.11 0.24
C GLU A 45 -7.71 11.00 0.49
N ILE A 46 -7.56 9.88 -0.19
CA ILE A 46 -8.44 8.73 -0.01
C ILE A 46 -8.32 8.19 1.42
N ALA A 47 -7.10 8.09 1.92
CA ALA A 47 -6.88 7.57 3.26
C ALA A 47 -7.58 8.42 4.32
N GLY A 48 -7.59 9.73 4.14
CA GLY A 48 -8.28 10.62 5.07
C GLY A 48 -9.78 10.58 4.91
N GLU A 49 -10.25 10.63 3.67
CA GLU A 49 -11.67 10.74 3.38
C GLU A 49 -12.44 9.45 3.72
N TYR A 50 -11.80 8.31 3.52
CA TYR A 50 -12.45 7.02 3.74
C TYR A 50 -11.86 6.26 4.92
N ALA A 51 -11.30 6.99 5.89
CA ALA A 51 -10.58 6.38 7.01
C ALA A 51 -11.44 5.41 7.83
N ASP A 52 -12.75 5.65 7.84
CA ASP A 52 -13.66 4.79 8.60
C ASP A 52 -14.12 3.55 7.80
N LYS A 53 -13.75 3.46 6.53
CA LYS A 53 -14.23 2.38 5.66
C LYS A 53 -13.12 1.50 5.15
N ILE A 54 -11.97 2.08 4.79
CA ILE A 54 -10.85 1.30 4.27
C ILE A 54 -9.56 1.79 4.92
N THR A 55 -8.58 0.92 4.89
CA THR A 55 -7.21 1.27 5.28
C THR A 55 -6.38 1.36 4.02
N VAL A 56 -5.57 2.41 3.91
CA VAL A 56 -4.62 2.53 2.81
C VAL A 56 -3.24 2.16 3.34
N ALA A 57 -2.58 1.22 2.66
CA ALA A 57 -1.27 0.73 3.03
C ALA A 57 -0.32 0.90 1.86
N LYS A 58 0.95 1.13 2.16
CA LYS A 58 1.99 1.20 1.13
C LYS A 58 3.07 0.19 1.46
N ILE A 59 3.60 -0.46 0.42
CA ILE A 59 4.71 -1.38 0.59
C ILE A 59 5.78 -1.04 -0.45
N ASN A 60 6.99 -0.79 0.03
CA ASN A 60 8.12 -0.45 -0.83
C ASN A 60 8.71 -1.75 -1.37
N ILE A 61 8.66 -1.94 -2.69
CA ILE A 61 9.07 -3.21 -3.29
C ILE A 61 10.57 -3.41 -3.31
N ASP A 62 11.36 -2.33 -3.19
CA ASP A 62 12.81 -2.48 -3.14
C ASP A 62 13.26 -3.09 -1.82
N GLU A 63 12.53 -2.80 -0.75
CA GLU A 63 12.83 -3.30 0.59
C GLU A 63 12.03 -4.54 0.93
N ASN A 64 10.98 -4.84 0.18
CA ASN A 64 10.02 -5.90 0.52
C ASN A 64 9.61 -6.63 -0.74
N GLN A 65 10.46 -7.58 -1.17
CA GLN A 65 10.27 -8.24 -2.45
C GLN A 65 9.39 -9.48 -2.37
N SER A 66 9.25 -10.03 -1.17
CA SER A 66 8.55 -11.30 -1.00
C SER A 66 7.06 -11.19 -1.31
N ILE A 67 6.41 -10.17 -0.77
CA ILE A 67 4.98 -9.97 -0.99
C ILE A 67 4.71 -9.59 -2.44
N ALA A 68 5.54 -8.74 -3.03
CA ALA A 68 5.38 -8.38 -4.44
C ALA A 68 5.45 -9.61 -5.33
N ALA A 69 6.38 -10.50 -5.07
CA ALA A 69 6.51 -11.73 -5.84
C ALA A 69 5.31 -12.65 -5.63
N ARG A 70 4.84 -12.74 -4.39
CA ARG A 70 3.72 -13.61 -4.04
C ARG A 70 2.45 -13.24 -4.82
N TYR A 71 2.23 -11.96 -5.03
CA TYR A 71 1.02 -11.51 -5.73
C TYR A 71 1.31 -11.09 -7.17
N ALA A 72 2.47 -11.50 -7.68
CA ALA A 72 2.83 -11.33 -9.10
C ALA A 72 2.81 -9.87 -9.54
N VAL A 73 3.29 -8.99 -8.69
CA VAL A 73 3.41 -7.57 -9.04
C VAL A 73 4.56 -7.42 -10.03
N ARG A 74 4.26 -6.95 -11.24
CA ARG A 74 5.25 -6.85 -12.31
C ARG A 74 5.61 -5.43 -12.65
N GLY A 75 4.79 -4.49 -12.28
CA GLY A 75 5.05 -3.08 -12.54
C GLY A 75 4.48 -2.24 -11.43
N ILE A 76 4.99 -1.03 -11.29
CA ILE A 76 4.52 -0.12 -10.27
C ILE A 76 4.20 1.22 -10.89
N PRO A 77 3.22 1.95 -10.35
CA PRO A 77 2.45 1.55 -9.17
C PRO A 77 1.46 0.44 -9.47
N THR A 78 1.18 -0.40 -8.49
CA THR A 78 0.11 -1.37 -8.54
C THR A 78 -0.71 -1.22 -7.27
N LEU A 79 -2.02 -1.19 -7.43
CA LEU A 79 -2.95 -1.09 -6.30
C LEU A 79 -3.77 -2.38 -6.24
N MET A 80 -3.85 -2.95 -5.05
CA MET A 80 -4.65 -4.16 -4.83
C MET A 80 -5.48 -3.98 -3.58
N ILE A 81 -6.70 -4.49 -3.61
CA ILE A 81 -7.58 -4.46 -2.44
C ILE A 81 -7.68 -5.86 -1.88
N PHE A 82 -7.45 -5.94 -0.59
CA PHE A 82 -7.52 -7.20 0.15
C PHE A 82 -8.68 -7.18 1.12
#